data_08f6d3b6f4d713e3e60a21452064b544
#
_entry.id   08f6d3b6f4d713e3e60a21452064b544
#
_cell.length_a   1.000
_cell.length_b   1.000
_cell.length_c   1.000
_cell.angle_alpha   90.00
_cell.angle_beta   90.00
_cell.angle_gamma   90.00
#
_symmetry.space_group_name_H-M   'P 1'
#
loop_
_entity.id
_entity.type
_entity.pdbx_description
1 polymer ?
#
loop_
_entity_poly.entity_id
_entity_poly.type
_entity_poly.pdbx_seq_one_letter_code
_entity_poly.pdbx_strand_id
1 'polypeptide(L)'
;NQQKIQYSQRYRIRENGNNGKRDLGDIVNSPIVAVGEYLATSANDGMVHIFKKGNGVDERNYSLKLSYIPGTMPRKDIQNTESTLAKELRAFAEKSYVGDRYGVDGGFVLRKVERNGKDHVFMFGAMGFGGRGAYALDLSKIDSGNGNLADVSLFDVKHDKNGNNGVKLGYTVGTPQIGKTHNGKYAAFLASGYATKDINNGENKTALYVYDLESSGTLIKKIEVPGGKGGLSSPTLVDKDLDGTVDIAYAGDRGG
;
A
#
# COMPACT_ATOMS: atom_id res chain seq x y z
N ASN A 1 -12.36 21.93 14.22
CA ASN A 1 -11.74 21.91 12.88
C ASN A 1 -10.36 22.59 12.84
N GLN A 2 -10.15 23.75 13.46
CA GLN A 2 -8.83 24.40 13.52
C GLN A 2 -7.78 23.58 14.28
N GLN A 3 -8.16 22.90 15.36
CA GLN A 3 -7.23 22.03 16.08
C GLN A 3 -6.78 20.82 15.24
N LYS A 4 -7.65 20.23 14.43
CA LYS A 4 -7.29 19.12 13.53
C LYS A 4 -6.25 19.53 12.47
N ILE A 5 -6.37 20.74 11.92
CA ILE A 5 -5.42 21.27 10.93
C ILE A 5 -4.06 21.54 11.60
N GLN A 6 -4.04 22.08 12.82
CA GLN A 6 -2.80 22.29 13.57
C GLN A 6 -2.07 20.99 13.90
N TYR A 7 -2.79 19.92 14.27
CA TYR A 7 -2.20 18.62 14.54
C TYR A 7 -1.58 17.99 13.29
N SER A 8 -2.25 18.06 12.16
CA SER A 8 -1.72 17.51 10.90
C SER A 8 -0.48 18.26 10.42
N GLN A 9 -0.40 19.56 10.62
CA GLN A 9 0.78 20.36 10.28
C GLN A 9 1.96 20.07 11.23
N ARG A 10 1.71 20.01 12.54
CA ARG A 10 2.74 19.69 13.54
C ARG A 10 3.30 18.29 13.39
N TYR A 11 2.48 17.35 12.98
CA TYR A 11 2.88 15.97 12.74
C TYR A 11 3.92 15.84 11.62
N ARG A 12 3.81 16.67 10.58
CA ARG A 12 4.74 16.65 9.45
C ARG A 12 6.05 17.40 9.71
N ILE A 13 6.10 18.24 10.73
CA ILE A 13 7.27 19.06 11.05
C ILE A 13 7.98 18.44 12.23
N ARG A 14 8.98 17.63 11.97
CA ARG A 14 9.91 17.14 12.99
C ARG A 14 11.13 18.04 13.00
N GLU A 15 11.39 18.70 14.14
CA GLU A 15 12.61 19.45 14.34
C GLU A 15 13.78 18.48 14.54
N ASN A 16 14.78 18.57 13.68
CA ASN A 16 16.09 18.00 13.95
C ASN A 16 16.85 19.04 14.77
N GLY A 17 17.45 18.68 15.89
CA GLY A 17 18.09 19.59 16.83
C GLY A 17 19.12 20.57 16.25
N ASN A 18 19.44 20.50 14.96
CA ASN A 18 20.35 21.39 14.22
C ASN A 18 19.67 22.07 13.02
N ASN A 19 18.46 22.59 13.19
CA ASN A 19 17.73 23.38 12.18
C ASN A 19 17.14 22.66 10.96
N GLY A 20 17.08 21.33 10.94
CA GLY A 20 16.38 20.57 9.89
C GLY A 20 14.94 20.24 10.29
N LYS A 21 13.97 20.55 9.44
CA LYS A 21 12.60 20.07 9.55
C LYS A 21 12.47 18.75 8.81
N ARG A 22 11.91 17.73 9.44
CA ARG A 22 11.59 16.46 8.81
C ARG A 22 10.10 16.42 8.50
N ASP A 23 9.77 16.28 7.22
CA ASP A 23 8.38 16.27 6.77
C ASP A 23 7.81 14.85 6.62
N LEU A 24 8.67 13.83 6.70
CA LEU A 24 8.30 12.43 6.55
C LEU A 24 8.52 11.65 7.84
N GLY A 25 7.71 10.62 8.05
CA GLY A 25 7.94 9.61 9.07
C GLY A 25 9.13 8.70 8.72
N ASP A 26 9.46 7.80 9.64
CA ASP A 26 10.56 6.87 9.43
C ASP A 26 10.21 5.86 8.33
N ILE A 27 11.09 5.73 7.36
CA ILE A 27 11.00 4.77 6.25
C ILE A 27 11.94 3.63 6.59
N VAL A 28 11.39 2.43 6.83
CA VAL A 28 12.17 1.28 7.28
C VAL A 28 12.19 0.19 6.21
N ASN A 29 11.07 -0.49 5.99
CA ASN A 29 10.99 -1.58 5.02
C ASN A 29 10.39 -1.16 3.67
N SER A 30 9.78 0.01 3.61
CA SER A 30 9.21 0.52 2.35
C SER A 30 10.32 0.90 1.37
N PRO A 31 10.18 0.56 0.09
CA PRO A 31 11.08 1.04 -0.94
C PRO A 31 10.85 2.53 -1.26
N ILE A 32 11.76 3.10 -2.03
CA ILE A 32 11.58 4.37 -2.73
C ILE A 32 11.60 4.03 -4.22
N VAL A 33 10.49 4.28 -4.91
CA VAL A 33 10.31 3.88 -6.31
C VAL A 33 9.88 5.07 -7.14
N ALA A 34 10.54 5.25 -8.29
CA ALA A 34 10.18 6.26 -9.28
C ALA A 34 9.74 5.59 -10.59
N VAL A 35 8.58 5.99 -11.11
CA VAL A 35 8.05 5.55 -12.41
C VAL A 35 7.40 6.74 -13.10
N GLY A 36 7.80 7.01 -14.34
CA GLY A 36 7.35 8.19 -15.07
C GLY A 36 7.73 9.47 -14.32
N GLU A 37 6.75 10.31 -14.04
CA GLU A 37 6.94 11.57 -13.32
C GLU A 37 6.78 11.45 -11.79
N TYR A 38 6.43 10.26 -11.29
CA TYR A 38 6.08 10.05 -9.89
C TYR A 38 7.17 9.31 -9.14
N LEU A 39 7.33 9.69 -7.88
CA LEU A 39 8.15 9.00 -6.90
C LEU A 39 7.28 8.73 -5.69
N ALA A 40 7.31 7.49 -5.20
CA ALA A 40 6.52 7.07 -4.07
C ALA A 40 7.39 6.41 -2.99
N THR A 41 6.99 6.59 -1.75
CA THR A 41 7.48 5.85 -0.60
C THR A 41 6.37 5.77 0.45
N SER A 42 6.49 4.85 1.38
CA SER A 42 5.61 4.78 2.54
C SER A 42 6.40 4.79 3.85
N ALA A 43 5.75 5.17 4.92
CA ALA A 43 6.44 5.45 6.17
C ALA A 43 5.64 4.97 7.40
N ASN A 44 6.34 4.89 8.53
CA ASN A 44 5.74 4.54 9.82
C ASN A 44 4.88 5.66 10.42
N ASP A 45 4.72 6.76 9.71
CA ASP A 45 3.70 7.78 10.01
C ASP A 45 2.28 7.35 9.56
N GLY A 46 2.13 6.16 9.00
CA GLY A 46 0.86 5.63 8.52
C GLY A 46 0.44 6.18 7.15
N MET A 47 1.37 6.77 6.40
CA MET A 47 1.08 7.43 5.14
C MET A 47 1.94 6.89 4.00
N VAL A 48 1.34 6.94 2.81
CA VAL A 48 2.03 6.82 1.53
C VAL A 48 2.27 8.22 0.99
N HIS A 49 3.51 8.55 0.69
CA HIS A 49 3.90 9.87 0.19
C HIS A 49 4.21 9.81 -1.29
N ILE A 50 3.50 10.62 -2.06
CA ILE A 50 3.64 10.69 -3.51
C ILE A 50 4.20 12.05 -3.89
N PHE A 51 5.30 12.01 -4.62
CA PHE A 51 5.99 13.17 -5.15
C PHE A 51 5.88 13.17 -6.68
N LYS A 52 5.89 14.34 -7.25
CA LYS A 52 5.98 14.53 -8.70
C LYS A 52 7.19 15.38 -9.03
N LYS A 53 7.92 14.99 -10.08
CA LYS A 53 9.06 15.75 -10.56
C LYS A 53 8.63 17.08 -11.19
N GLY A 54 9.49 18.08 -11.09
CA GLY A 54 9.32 19.37 -11.78
C GLY A 54 9.56 19.27 -13.29
N ASN A 55 9.34 20.36 -13.98
CA ASN A 55 9.52 20.49 -15.43
C ASN A 55 10.78 21.32 -15.76
N GLY A 56 11.40 21.01 -16.90
CA GLY A 56 12.53 21.79 -17.42
C GLY A 56 13.75 21.78 -16.48
N VAL A 57 14.19 22.96 -16.07
CA VAL A 57 15.37 23.12 -15.19
C VAL A 57 15.19 22.48 -13.81
N ASP A 58 13.95 22.30 -13.38
CA ASP A 58 13.59 21.69 -12.11
C ASP A 58 13.33 20.18 -12.21
N GLU A 59 13.72 19.55 -13.31
CA GLU A 59 13.45 18.13 -13.58
C GLU A 59 13.97 17.19 -12.48
N ARG A 60 15.00 17.58 -11.75
CA ARG A 60 15.53 16.80 -10.62
C ARG A 60 14.85 17.10 -9.29
N ASN A 61 13.99 18.10 -9.26
CA ASN A 61 13.25 18.48 -8.06
C ASN A 61 11.91 17.74 -8.03
N TYR A 62 11.63 17.13 -6.89
CA TYR A 62 10.35 16.49 -6.62
C TYR A 62 9.59 17.27 -5.56
N SER A 63 8.32 17.52 -5.80
CA SER A 63 7.42 18.15 -4.83
C SER A 63 6.39 17.17 -4.33
N LEU A 64 6.11 17.20 -3.02
CA LEU A 64 5.06 16.39 -2.41
C LEU A 64 3.68 16.79 -2.95
N LYS A 65 2.94 15.85 -3.52
CA LYS A 65 1.60 16.09 -4.07
C LYS A 65 0.50 15.47 -3.22
N LEU A 66 0.77 14.32 -2.61
CA LEU A 66 -0.22 13.58 -1.84
C LEU A 66 0.45 12.84 -0.69
N SER A 67 -0.17 12.89 0.48
CA SER A 67 0.09 11.96 1.58
C SER A 67 -1.20 11.20 1.85
N TYR A 68 -1.21 9.94 1.50
CA TYR A 68 -2.38 9.07 1.53
C TYR A 68 -2.34 8.15 2.76
N ILE A 69 -3.43 8.06 3.48
CA ILE A 69 -3.60 7.10 4.58
C ILE A 69 -4.46 5.95 4.08
N PRO A 70 -3.91 4.74 3.92
CA PRO A 70 -4.70 3.59 3.50
C PRO A 70 -5.88 3.33 4.42
N GLY A 71 -7.03 2.98 3.87
CA GLY A 71 -8.21 2.62 4.65
C GLY A 71 -8.05 1.34 5.47
N THR A 72 -6.99 0.57 5.16
CA THR A 72 -6.58 -0.64 5.89
C THR A 72 -5.73 -0.37 7.12
N MET A 73 -5.27 0.88 7.34
CA MET A 73 -4.59 1.25 8.58
C MET A 73 -5.50 0.97 9.78
N PRO A 74 -4.97 0.32 10.84
CA PRO A 74 -5.75 0.09 12.05
C PRO A 74 -6.26 1.41 12.64
N ARG A 75 -7.55 1.46 12.91
CA ARG A 75 -8.23 2.65 13.45
C ARG A 75 -8.56 2.51 14.92
N LYS A 76 -8.60 1.27 15.41
CA LYS A 76 -8.95 0.96 16.79
C LYS A 76 -7.91 0.02 17.37
N ASP A 77 -7.66 0.17 18.65
CA ASP A 77 -6.86 -0.77 19.41
C ASP A 77 -7.59 -2.12 19.58
N ILE A 78 -6.89 -3.09 20.15
CA ILE A 78 -7.42 -4.44 20.36
C ILE A 78 -8.66 -4.45 21.28
N GLN A 79 -8.81 -3.44 22.13
CA GLN A 79 -9.96 -3.28 23.03
C GLN A 79 -11.11 -2.49 22.38
N ASN A 80 -10.92 -2.01 21.16
CA ASN A 80 -11.95 -1.25 20.42
C ASN A 80 -12.30 0.12 21.05
N THR A 81 -11.46 0.63 21.93
CA THR A 81 -11.76 1.81 22.76
C THR A 81 -11.41 3.13 22.09
N GLU A 82 -10.38 3.16 21.25
CA GLU A 82 -9.93 4.37 20.56
C GLU A 82 -9.28 4.04 19.22
N SER A 83 -9.29 5.01 18.28
CA SER A 83 -8.52 4.91 17.05
C SER A 83 -7.04 5.00 17.35
N THR A 84 -6.31 3.93 17.14
CA THR A 84 -4.86 3.85 17.37
C THR A 84 -4.11 4.88 16.53
N LEU A 85 -4.51 5.06 15.26
CA LEU A 85 -3.89 6.06 14.38
C LEU A 85 -4.11 7.49 14.90
N ALA A 86 -5.32 7.83 15.34
CA ALA A 86 -5.62 9.16 15.88
C ALA A 86 -4.81 9.45 17.15
N LYS A 87 -4.63 8.45 18.00
CA LYS A 87 -3.82 8.54 19.22
C LYS A 87 -2.35 8.77 18.90
N GLU A 88 -1.82 8.04 17.94
CA GLU A 88 -0.43 8.19 17.50
C GLU A 88 -0.19 9.55 16.84
N LEU A 89 -1.06 10.01 15.96
CA LEU A 89 -0.98 11.33 15.36
C LEU A 89 -0.99 12.44 16.40
N ARG A 90 -1.81 12.30 17.46
CA ARG A 90 -1.86 13.25 18.57
C ARG A 90 -0.54 13.25 19.36
N ALA A 91 -0.02 12.08 19.69
CA ALA A 91 1.23 11.96 20.43
C ALA A 91 2.42 12.55 19.65
N PHE A 92 2.50 12.33 18.35
CA PHE A 92 3.50 13.00 17.51
C PHE A 92 3.34 14.51 17.50
N ALA A 93 2.10 15.02 17.44
CA ALA A 93 1.84 16.45 17.47
C ALA A 93 2.27 17.10 18.79
N GLU A 94 2.19 16.37 19.88
CA GLU A 94 2.62 16.78 21.22
C GLU A 94 4.12 16.55 21.47
N LYS A 95 4.88 16.22 20.43
CA LYS A 95 6.32 15.89 20.52
C LYS A 95 6.62 14.68 21.43
N SER A 96 5.64 13.83 21.66
CA SER A 96 5.81 12.60 22.43
C SER A 96 6.32 11.47 21.54
N TYR A 97 7.21 10.64 22.09
CA TYR A 97 7.63 9.42 21.40
C TYR A 97 6.53 8.37 21.49
N VAL A 98 6.17 7.79 20.35
CA VAL A 98 5.05 6.84 20.25
C VAL A 98 5.54 5.38 20.33
N GLY A 99 6.83 5.17 20.33
CA GLY A 99 7.44 3.84 20.30
C GLY A 99 7.62 3.30 18.88
N ASP A 100 8.22 2.14 18.79
CA ASP A 100 8.49 1.48 17.51
C ASP A 100 7.21 0.79 17.02
N ARG A 101 6.49 1.46 16.15
CA ARG A 101 5.28 0.93 15.54
C ARG A 101 5.37 0.96 14.03
N TYR A 102 4.81 -0.07 13.43
CA TYR A 102 4.68 -0.16 12.00
C TYR A 102 3.46 0.65 11.53
N GLY A 103 3.68 1.48 10.53
CA GLY A 103 2.62 2.18 9.81
C GLY A 103 2.35 1.51 8.47
N VAL A 104 2.60 2.21 7.36
CA VAL A 104 2.60 1.61 6.03
C VAL A 104 4.02 1.14 5.75
N ASP A 105 4.29 -0.13 6.06
CA ASP A 105 5.62 -0.70 6.11
C ASP A 105 5.88 -1.75 5.03
N GLY A 106 4.88 -2.04 4.19
CA GLY A 106 4.97 -3.04 3.15
C GLY A 106 5.66 -2.55 1.88
N GLY A 107 6.02 -3.51 1.04
CA GLY A 107 6.44 -3.25 -0.33
C GLY A 107 5.27 -2.77 -1.19
N PHE A 108 5.60 -2.11 -2.27
CA PHE A 108 4.63 -1.70 -3.27
C PHE A 108 5.25 -1.73 -4.67
N VAL A 109 4.41 -1.71 -5.67
CA VAL A 109 4.78 -1.66 -7.08
C VAL A 109 4.09 -0.47 -7.75
N LEU A 110 4.83 0.22 -8.61
CA LEU A 110 4.31 1.22 -9.54
C LEU A 110 4.43 0.66 -10.95
N ARG A 111 3.38 0.81 -11.75
CA ARG A 111 3.41 0.43 -13.16
C ARG A 111 2.74 1.49 -14.03
N LYS A 112 3.49 1.98 -15.03
CA LYS A 112 2.93 2.82 -16.07
C LYS A 112 2.26 1.94 -17.12
N VAL A 113 1.02 2.24 -17.45
CA VAL A 113 0.23 1.55 -18.46
C VAL A 113 -0.49 2.55 -19.33
N GLU A 114 -0.70 2.21 -20.61
CA GLU A 114 -1.57 2.96 -21.50
C GLU A 114 -2.93 2.27 -21.60
N ARG A 115 -3.99 3.05 -21.42
CA ARG A 115 -5.37 2.60 -21.59
C ARG A 115 -6.18 3.65 -22.33
N ASN A 116 -6.77 3.26 -23.46
CA ASN A 116 -7.61 4.13 -24.29
C ASN A 116 -6.91 5.46 -24.65
N GLY A 117 -5.62 5.38 -25.01
CA GLY A 117 -4.81 6.54 -25.40
C GLY A 117 -4.42 7.44 -24.23
N LYS A 118 -4.60 6.99 -22.99
CA LYS A 118 -4.20 7.71 -21.76
C LYS A 118 -3.19 6.92 -20.96
N ASP A 119 -2.19 7.62 -20.48
CA ASP A 119 -1.22 7.07 -19.54
C ASP A 119 -1.78 7.03 -18.12
N HIS A 120 -1.66 5.88 -17.48
CA HIS A 120 -1.93 5.68 -16.07
C HIS A 120 -0.68 5.20 -15.35
N VAL A 121 -0.51 5.58 -14.11
CA VAL A 121 0.50 5.00 -13.23
C VAL A 121 -0.22 4.38 -12.04
N PHE A 122 -0.41 3.07 -12.10
CA PHE A 122 -1.00 2.32 -11.01
C PHE A 122 0.04 2.05 -9.91
N MET A 123 -0.40 2.21 -8.68
CA MET A 123 0.34 1.81 -7.49
C MET A 123 -0.50 0.80 -6.71
N PHE A 124 0.11 -0.33 -6.37
CA PHE A 124 -0.48 -1.30 -5.47
C PHE A 124 0.51 -1.63 -4.36
N GLY A 125 0.09 -1.45 -3.12
CA GLY A 125 0.97 -1.56 -1.96
C GLY A 125 0.38 -2.44 -0.87
N ALA A 126 1.29 -3.16 -0.20
CA ALA A 126 1.02 -3.95 0.99
C ALA A 126 1.30 -3.16 2.26
N MET A 127 0.81 -3.63 3.39
CA MET A 127 0.92 -2.92 4.68
C MET A 127 2.12 -3.36 5.51
N GLY A 128 2.81 -4.44 5.12
CA GLY A 128 3.87 -5.01 5.94
C GLY A 128 3.34 -5.44 7.31
N PHE A 129 4.10 -5.20 8.36
CA PHE A 129 3.65 -5.42 9.73
C PHE A 129 2.68 -4.36 10.26
N GLY A 130 2.41 -3.33 9.47
CA GLY A 130 1.45 -2.28 9.82
C GLY A 130 -0.02 -2.64 9.62
N GLY A 131 -0.32 -3.74 8.92
CA GLY A 131 -1.71 -4.12 8.71
C GLY A 131 -1.93 -5.37 7.87
N ARG A 132 -3.20 -5.79 7.85
CA ARG A 132 -3.69 -6.98 7.13
C ARG A 132 -4.49 -6.53 5.91
N GLY A 133 -3.80 -6.03 4.91
CA GLY A 133 -4.47 -5.49 3.73
C GLY A 133 -3.52 -4.90 2.70
N ALA A 134 -4.11 -4.21 1.74
CA ALA A 134 -3.40 -3.53 0.67
C ALA A 134 -4.20 -2.31 0.21
N TYR A 135 -3.60 -1.50 -0.62
CA TYR A 135 -4.22 -0.31 -1.22
C TYR A 135 -3.84 -0.18 -2.69
N ALA A 136 -4.74 0.37 -3.48
CA ALA A 136 -4.54 0.64 -4.89
C ALA A 136 -4.79 2.11 -5.20
N LEU A 137 -3.86 2.73 -5.93
CA LEU A 137 -3.93 4.12 -6.35
C LEU A 137 -3.72 4.23 -7.87
N ASP A 138 -4.31 5.26 -8.47
CA ASP A 138 -3.96 5.73 -9.80
C ASP A 138 -3.34 7.12 -9.68
N LEU A 139 -2.01 7.19 -9.77
CA LEU A 139 -1.26 8.42 -9.55
C LEU A 139 -1.49 9.45 -10.67
N SER A 140 -1.89 9.01 -11.86
CA SER A 140 -2.20 9.90 -12.99
C SER A 140 -3.36 10.85 -12.68
N LYS A 141 -4.22 10.50 -11.72
CA LYS A 141 -5.35 11.33 -11.30
C LYS A 141 -4.98 12.48 -10.35
N ILE A 142 -3.75 12.54 -9.87
CA ILE A 142 -3.27 13.66 -9.04
C ILE A 142 -3.43 15.00 -9.75
N ASP A 143 -3.19 15.03 -11.08
CA ASP A 143 -3.27 16.24 -11.90
C ASP A 143 -4.55 16.30 -12.75
N SER A 144 -5.48 15.37 -12.59
CA SER A 144 -6.76 15.45 -13.29
C SER A 144 -7.51 16.69 -12.81
N GLY A 145 -7.72 17.66 -13.70
CA GLY A 145 -8.11 19.06 -13.44
C GLY A 145 -9.32 19.33 -12.55
N ASN A 146 -9.88 18.33 -11.90
CA ASN A 146 -10.99 18.44 -10.95
C ASN A 146 -10.53 18.72 -9.51
N GLY A 147 -9.21 18.70 -9.24
CA GLY A 147 -8.64 18.97 -7.91
C GLY A 147 -9.07 18.01 -6.79
N ASN A 148 -9.79 16.96 -7.12
CA ASN A 148 -10.26 15.99 -6.13
C ASN A 148 -9.27 14.85 -5.95
N LEU A 149 -8.38 14.98 -4.97
CA LEU A 149 -7.39 13.95 -4.65
C LEU A 149 -8.02 12.62 -4.17
N ALA A 150 -9.30 12.60 -3.83
CA ALA A 150 -9.99 11.36 -3.47
C ALA A 150 -10.08 10.38 -4.65
N ASP A 151 -10.08 10.87 -5.88
CA ASP A 151 -10.16 10.06 -7.09
C ASP A 151 -8.86 9.25 -7.34
N VAL A 152 -7.77 9.59 -6.69
CA VAL A 152 -6.50 8.86 -6.74
C VAL A 152 -6.64 7.48 -6.10
N SER A 153 -7.45 7.34 -5.05
CA SER A 153 -7.71 6.06 -4.40
C SER A 153 -8.66 5.22 -5.26
N LEU A 154 -8.21 4.03 -5.68
CA LEU A 154 -9.03 3.10 -6.44
C LEU A 154 -9.84 2.20 -5.50
N PHE A 155 -9.17 1.49 -4.63
CA PHE A 155 -9.78 0.60 -3.64
C PHE A 155 -8.78 0.19 -2.54
N ASP A 156 -9.32 -0.32 -1.44
CA ASP A 156 -8.58 -0.99 -0.38
C ASP A 156 -8.91 -2.48 -0.36
N VAL A 157 -7.91 -3.30 -0.05
CA VAL A 157 -8.10 -4.72 0.26
C VAL A 157 -8.00 -4.89 1.77
N LYS A 158 -9.02 -5.48 2.38
CA LYS A 158 -9.09 -5.71 3.83
C LYS A 158 -9.26 -7.18 4.14
N HIS A 159 -8.61 -7.62 5.22
CA HIS A 159 -8.91 -8.92 5.80
C HIS A 159 -10.39 -8.99 6.20
N ASP A 160 -11.05 -10.05 5.76
CA ASP A 160 -12.43 -10.31 6.13
C ASP A 160 -12.53 -11.34 7.25
N LYS A 161 -12.67 -10.86 8.46
CA LYS A 161 -12.81 -11.70 9.65
C LYS A 161 -14.02 -12.65 9.56
N ASN A 162 -15.10 -12.21 8.93
CA ASN A 162 -16.32 -12.98 8.82
C ASN A 162 -16.35 -13.91 7.61
N GLY A 163 -15.38 -13.78 6.70
CA GLY A 163 -15.25 -14.61 5.52
C GLY A 163 -16.25 -14.34 4.41
N ASN A 164 -16.99 -13.23 4.46
CA ASN A 164 -18.04 -12.89 3.48
C ASN A 164 -17.47 -12.65 2.08
N ASN A 165 -16.29 -12.04 1.98
CA ASN A 165 -15.59 -11.85 0.70
C ASN A 165 -14.51 -12.92 0.43
N GLY A 166 -14.29 -13.83 1.36
CA GLY A 166 -13.31 -14.91 1.23
C GLY A 166 -11.85 -14.48 1.34
N VAL A 167 -11.55 -13.21 1.67
CA VAL A 167 -10.19 -12.68 1.77
C VAL A 167 -9.66 -12.85 3.18
N LYS A 168 -8.75 -13.81 3.36
CA LYS A 168 -8.11 -14.08 4.65
C LYS A 168 -6.64 -13.77 4.58
N LEU A 169 -6.23 -12.71 5.28
CA LEU A 169 -4.88 -12.20 5.25
C LEU A 169 -4.21 -12.31 6.63
N GLY A 170 -2.93 -12.61 6.63
CA GLY A 170 -2.02 -12.24 7.70
C GLY A 170 -1.51 -10.81 7.50
N TYR A 171 -0.43 -10.45 8.16
CA TYR A 171 0.30 -9.22 7.85
C TYR A 171 0.87 -9.31 6.45
N THR A 172 0.56 -8.30 5.62
CA THR A 172 0.91 -8.33 4.20
C THR A 172 2.35 -7.86 3.97
N VAL A 173 3.28 -8.68 4.40
CA VAL A 173 4.72 -8.49 4.16
C VAL A 173 5.09 -8.86 2.73
N GLY A 174 6.21 -8.32 2.26
CA GLY A 174 6.67 -8.54 0.89
C GLY A 174 6.13 -7.50 -0.09
N THR A 175 6.38 -7.74 -1.36
CA THR A 175 6.04 -6.83 -2.46
C THR A 175 5.00 -7.47 -3.36
N PRO A 176 3.79 -6.89 -3.48
CA PRO A 176 2.80 -7.32 -4.47
C PRO A 176 3.26 -6.98 -5.89
N GLN A 177 2.53 -7.45 -6.89
CA GLN A 177 2.84 -7.21 -8.30
C GLN A 177 1.61 -6.73 -9.06
N ILE A 178 1.86 -6.02 -10.17
CA ILE A 178 0.86 -5.66 -11.16
C ILE A 178 1.21 -6.38 -12.45
N GLY A 179 0.23 -7.01 -13.08
CA GLY A 179 0.40 -7.70 -14.35
C GLY A 179 -0.87 -7.64 -15.20
N LYS A 180 -0.72 -7.81 -16.50
CA LYS A 180 -1.82 -7.89 -17.44
C LYS A 180 -2.32 -9.33 -17.51
N THR A 181 -3.62 -9.53 -17.34
CA THR A 181 -4.25 -10.85 -17.47
C THR A 181 -4.61 -11.17 -18.92
N HIS A 182 -4.88 -12.45 -19.23
CA HIS A 182 -5.23 -12.88 -20.58
C HIS A 182 -6.49 -12.22 -21.16
N ASN A 183 -7.37 -11.69 -20.30
CA ASN A 183 -8.51 -10.89 -20.76
C ASN A 183 -8.16 -9.43 -21.09
N GLY A 184 -6.88 -9.08 -21.07
CA GLY A 184 -6.37 -7.77 -21.41
C GLY A 184 -6.47 -6.71 -20.32
N LYS A 185 -6.94 -7.05 -19.11
CA LYS A 185 -7.04 -6.12 -17.98
C LYS A 185 -5.82 -6.18 -17.08
N TYR A 186 -5.47 -5.05 -16.52
CA TYR A 186 -4.42 -5.00 -15.50
C TYR A 186 -4.97 -5.40 -14.12
N ALA A 187 -4.21 -6.24 -13.44
CA ALA A 187 -4.57 -6.79 -12.15
C ALA A 187 -3.44 -6.66 -11.14
N ALA A 188 -3.80 -6.60 -9.86
CA ALA A 188 -2.89 -6.64 -8.74
C ALA A 188 -2.88 -8.04 -8.12
N PHE A 189 -1.68 -8.54 -7.81
CA PHE A 189 -1.43 -9.86 -7.24
C PHE A 189 -0.91 -9.70 -5.83
N LEU A 190 -1.71 -10.12 -4.85
CA LEU A 190 -1.42 -9.99 -3.43
C LEU A 190 -1.31 -11.36 -2.77
N ALA A 191 -0.18 -11.63 -2.15
CA ALA A 191 0.00 -12.82 -1.33
C ALA A 191 -0.73 -12.68 0.02
N SER A 192 -1.17 -13.81 0.59
CA SER A 192 -1.95 -13.85 1.82
C SER A 192 -1.21 -13.38 3.09
N GLY A 193 0.10 -13.19 3.01
CA GLY A 193 0.89 -12.62 4.10
C GLY A 193 1.22 -13.62 5.21
N TYR A 194 1.73 -13.10 6.31
CA TYR A 194 2.31 -13.84 7.41
C TYR A 194 1.45 -13.72 8.69
N ALA A 195 1.13 -14.85 9.28
CA ALA A 195 0.44 -14.89 10.57
C ALA A 195 1.47 -14.89 11.72
N THR A 196 1.37 -13.90 12.58
CA THR A 196 2.07 -13.83 13.86
C THR A 196 1.27 -14.55 14.94
N LYS A 197 1.78 -14.58 16.17
CA LYS A 197 1.11 -15.26 17.29
C LYS A 197 -0.29 -14.73 17.62
N ASP A 198 -0.54 -13.46 17.29
CA ASP A 198 -1.81 -12.77 17.51
C ASP A 198 -2.87 -13.09 16.42
N ILE A 199 -2.47 -13.76 15.35
CA ILE A 199 -3.37 -14.20 14.30
C ILE A 199 -3.55 -15.72 14.38
N ASN A 200 -4.79 -16.16 14.49
CA ASN A 200 -5.11 -17.58 14.45
C ASN A 200 -4.64 -18.21 13.13
N ASN A 201 -3.85 -19.27 13.21
CA ASN A 201 -3.34 -19.99 12.04
C ASN A 201 -4.43 -20.46 11.06
N GLY A 202 -5.64 -20.71 11.53
CA GLY A 202 -6.79 -21.03 10.70
C GLY A 202 -7.29 -19.84 9.85
N GLU A 203 -6.92 -18.61 10.20
CA GLU A 203 -7.29 -17.40 9.48
C GLU A 203 -6.27 -17.00 8.40
N ASN A 204 -5.07 -17.58 8.40
CA ASN A 204 -4.05 -17.29 7.41
C ASN A 204 -3.63 -18.56 6.67
N LYS A 205 -4.26 -18.80 5.54
CA LYS A 205 -3.92 -19.89 4.62
C LYS A 205 -3.04 -19.36 3.50
N THR A 206 -2.23 -20.23 2.92
CA THR A 206 -1.44 -19.91 1.72
C THR A 206 -2.38 -19.65 0.56
N ALA A 207 -2.46 -18.41 0.13
CA ALA A 207 -3.30 -18.00 -0.99
C ALA A 207 -2.72 -16.79 -1.74
N LEU A 208 -2.98 -16.74 -3.05
CA LEU A 208 -2.74 -15.58 -3.90
C LEU A 208 -4.08 -14.99 -4.30
N TYR A 209 -4.24 -13.69 -4.10
CA TYR A 209 -5.44 -12.93 -4.46
C TYR A 209 -5.15 -12.04 -5.66
N VAL A 210 -6.02 -12.07 -6.65
CA VAL A 210 -5.90 -11.29 -7.88
C VAL A 210 -7.06 -10.33 -7.99
N TYR A 211 -6.75 -9.02 -8.04
CA TYR A 211 -7.75 -7.94 -8.06
C TYR A 211 -7.70 -7.18 -9.37
N ASP A 212 -8.86 -6.89 -9.94
CA ASP A 212 -8.99 -6.02 -11.10
C ASP A 212 -8.73 -4.55 -10.72
N LEU A 213 -7.64 -3.97 -11.21
CA LEU A 213 -7.30 -2.56 -11.00
C LEU A 213 -8.26 -1.60 -11.75
N GLU A 214 -8.94 -2.09 -12.76
CA GLU A 214 -9.78 -1.29 -13.66
C GLU A 214 -11.27 -1.36 -13.33
N SER A 215 -11.67 -2.21 -12.37
CA SER A 215 -13.07 -2.44 -11.97
C SER A 215 -13.26 -2.34 -10.45
N SER A 216 -12.79 -1.26 -9.84
CA SER A 216 -12.99 -0.95 -8.42
C SER A 216 -12.54 -2.06 -7.44
N GLY A 217 -11.53 -2.83 -7.82
CA GLY A 217 -10.96 -3.87 -6.96
C GLY A 217 -11.78 -5.16 -6.88
N THR A 218 -12.51 -5.49 -7.94
CA THR A 218 -13.17 -6.79 -8.02
C THR A 218 -12.15 -7.93 -7.89
N LEU A 219 -12.40 -8.87 -6.98
CA LEU A 219 -11.58 -10.06 -6.83
C LEU A 219 -11.82 -10.99 -8.04
N ILE A 220 -10.81 -11.06 -8.92
CA ILE A 220 -10.87 -11.90 -10.12
C ILE A 220 -10.68 -13.36 -9.76
N LYS A 221 -9.69 -13.64 -8.92
CA LYS A 221 -9.28 -14.99 -8.57
C LYS A 221 -8.70 -15.05 -7.16
N LYS A 222 -9.06 -16.11 -6.45
CA LYS A 222 -8.38 -16.59 -5.26
C LYS A 222 -7.75 -17.94 -5.59
N ILE A 223 -6.44 -18.03 -5.46
CA ILE A 223 -5.68 -19.27 -5.65
C ILE A 223 -5.20 -19.72 -4.28
N GLU A 224 -5.89 -20.69 -3.69
CA GLU A 224 -5.56 -21.27 -2.40
C GLU A 224 -4.75 -22.55 -2.59
N VAL A 225 -3.67 -22.70 -1.84
CA VAL A 225 -2.80 -23.88 -1.90
C VAL A 225 -3.23 -24.85 -0.79
N PRO A 226 -3.81 -26.01 -1.13
CA PRO A 226 -4.15 -27.03 -0.14
C PRO A 226 -2.91 -27.50 0.63
N GLY A 227 -2.99 -27.51 1.95
CA GLY A 227 -1.87 -27.92 2.81
C GLY A 227 -0.75 -26.89 2.95
N GLY A 228 -0.89 -25.70 2.37
CA GLY A 228 0.05 -24.61 2.54
C GLY A 228 0.22 -24.22 4.01
N LYS A 229 1.42 -23.75 4.36
CA LYS A 229 1.80 -23.41 5.74
C LYS A 229 1.63 -21.94 6.09
N GLY A 230 1.06 -21.13 5.18
CA GLY A 230 0.97 -19.69 5.32
C GLY A 230 2.31 -19.00 5.15
N GLY A 231 2.33 -17.69 5.31
CA GLY A 231 3.54 -16.90 5.15
C GLY A 231 3.92 -16.60 3.70
N LEU A 232 2.98 -16.73 2.78
CA LEU A 232 3.19 -16.32 1.39
C LEU A 232 3.43 -14.82 1.33
N SER A 233 4.49 -14.39 0.64
CA SER A 233 4.92 -12.99 0.67
C SER A 233 4.96 -12.33 -0.70
N SER A 234 6.06 -12.45 -1.41
CA SER A 234 6.26 -11.73 -2.68
C SER A 234 6.02 -12.66 -3.86
N PRO A 235 4.97 -12.45 -4.68
CA PRO A 235 4.79 -13.19 -5.91
C PRO A 235 5.74 -12.69 -6.99
N THR A 236 6.19 -13.59 -7.87
CA THR A 236 6.91 -13.28 -9.09
C THR A 236 6.04 -13.68 -10.27
N LEU A 237 5.78 -12.74 -11.18
CA LEU A 237 4.96 -12.97 -12.36
C LEU A 237 5.84 -13.31 -13.56
N VAL A 238 5.42 -14.28 -14.35
CA VAL A 238 6.13 -14.72 -15.56
C VAL A 238 5.17 -14.70 -16.74
N ASP A 239 5.60 -14.04 -17.79
CA ASP A 239 5.04 -14.09 -19.13
C ASP A 239 5.91 -15.07 -19.94
N LYS A 240 5.43 -16.28 -20.11
CA LYS A 240 6.21 -17.39 -20.67
C LYS A 240 6.37 -17.31 -22.18
N ASP A 241 5.34 -16.87 -22.86
CA ASP A 241 5.29 -16.79 -24.33
C ASP A 241 5.54 -15.37 -24.87
N LEU A 242 5.78 -14.41 -23.96
CA LEU A 242 6.09 -13.01 -24.27
C LEU A 242 4.96 -12.27 -25.02
N ASP A 243 3.73 -12.62 -24.74
CA ASP A 243 2.55 -11.95 -25.28
C ASP A 243 2.11 -10.69 -24.48
N GLY A 244 2.83 -10.41 -23.38
CA GLY A 244 2.55 -9.28 -22.49
C GLY A 244 1.59 -9.60 -21.36
N THR A 245 1.07 -10.84 -21.29
CA THR A 245 0.17 -11.27 -20.23
C THR A 245 0.84 -12.23 -19.24
N VAL A 246 0.28 -12.34 -18.04
CA VAL A 246 0.82 -13.21 -17.00
C VAL A 246 0.33 -14.64 -17.21
N ASP A 247 1.27 -15.57 -17.37
CA ASP A 247 1.01 -17.01 -17.48
C ASP A 247 1.17 -17.72 -16.15
N ILE A 248 2.23 -17.38 -15.41
CA ILE A 248 2.63 -18.10 -14.21
C ILE A 248 2.92 -17.09 -13.09
N ALA A 249 2.53 -17.44 -11.88
CA ALA A 249 2.95 -16.76 -10.67
C ALA A 249 3.68 -17.75 -9.76
N TYR A 250 4.89 -17.37 -9.34
CA TYR A 250 5.66 -18.10 -8.34
C TYR A 250 5.64 -17.36 -7.01
N ALA A 251 5.45 -18.07 -5.93
CA ALA A 251 5.58 -17.52 -4.58
C ALA A 251 5.92 -18.64 -3.60
N GLY A 252 6.73 -18.33 -2.59
CA GLY A 252 7.11 -19.27 -1.55
C GLY A 252 6.33 -19.04 -0.27
N ASP A 253 5.89 -20.11 0.38
CA ASP A 253 5.31 -20.10 1.71
C ASP A 253 6.29 -20.66 2.76
N ARG A 254 5.85 -20.78 4.01
CA ARG A 254 6.68 -21.31 5.10
C ARG A 254 7.00 -22.82 4.97
N GLY A 255 6.38 -23.51 4.06
CA GLY A 255 6.59 -24.93 3.78
C GLY A 255 7.53 -25.22 2.61
N GLY A 256 7.92 -24.17 1.87
CA GLY A 256 8.79 -24.27 0.69
C GLY A 256 8.05 -24.17 -0.62
#